data_13c2b7d6e03f804a9950bcc7e8f3a5f2
#
_entry.id   13c2b7d6e03f804a9950bcc7e8f3a5f2
#
_cell.length_a   1.000
_cell.length_b   1.000
_cell.length_c   1.000
_cell.angle_alpha   90.00
_cell.angle_beta   90.00
_cell.angle_gamma   90.00
#
_symmetry.space_group_name_H-M   'P 1'
#
loop_
_entity.id
_entity.type
_entity.pdbx_description
1 polymer ?
#
loop_
_entity_poly.entity_id
_entity_poly.type
_entity_poly.pdbx_seq_one_letter_code
_entity_poly.pdbx_strand_id
1 'polypeptide(L)'
;VRSGMIGDMSEPVVAIVVAAGLGRRFGGTKPKPSLRILGRAVVGMAVEGLAAGGCTDAVVVINGKVSHVFRAALMGSPIPVITTPGGDTRQQSVAKGLEVVRNHPRLSKAKVILVHDAVRPMMPANVIEGVIQAVRAGAPAVAPAVPVTDSMRIVPNGDESENSAFDRSQLRAIQTPQGFDLQVLLDSHDRMAAEAQDFTDDVTCCEKNGHKVTLVPGSRMGMKITEPADLTIARALWRVRASLGHHSGRRFWRQWHPESGK
;
A
#
# COMPACT_ATOMS: atom_id res chain seq x y z
N VAL A 1 -3.99 -41.66 -21.46
CA VAL A 1 -4.66 -41.11 -20.28
C VAL A 1 -3.84 -39.90 -19.84
N ARG A 2 -4.23 -38.68 -20.24
CA ARG A 2 -3.63 -37.44 -19.79
C ARG A 2 -4.30 -37.09 -18.45
N SER A 3 -3.56 -37.23 -17.35
CA SER A 3 -3.94 -36.71 -16.04
C SER A 3 -4.02 -35.18 -16.19
N GLY A 4 -5.23 -34.63 -16.12
CA GLY A 4 -5.45 -33.19 -16.09
C GLY A 4 -4.79 -32.63 -14.84
N MET A 5 -3.87 -31.68 -15.02
CA MET A 5 -3.40 -30.79 -13.96
C MET A 5 -4.61 -30.02 -13.43
N ILE A 6 -5.11 -30.44 -12.29
CA ILE A 6 -5.97 -29.59 -11.47
C ILE A 6 -5.08 -28.43 -11.05
N GLY A 7 -5.37 -27.25 -11.60
CA GLY A 7 -4.60 -26.05 -11.30
C GLY A 7 -4.47 -25.89 -9.80
N ASP A 8 -3.23 -25.74 -9.34
CA ASP A 8 -2.87 -25.25 -8.04
C ASP A 8 -3.71 -23.99 -7.78
N MET A 9 -4.78 -24.12 -6.98
CA MET A 9 -5.53 -22.99 -6.46
C MET A 9 -4.64 -22.35 -5.39
N SER A 10 -3.58 -21.67 -5.85
CA SER A 10 -2.66 -20.95 -4.99
C SER A 10 -3.48 -20.11 -4.02
N GLU A 11 -3.12 -20.24 -2.75
CA GLU A 11 -3.69 -19.48 -1.65
C GLU A 11 -3.79 -18.00 -2.02
N PRO A 12 -4.96 -17.35 -1.86
CA PRO A 12 -5.13 -15.96 -2.30
C PRO A 12 -4.20 -15.01 -1.54
N VAL A 13 -3.65 -14.04 -2.25
CA VAL A 13 -2.95 -12.89 -1.70
C VAL A 13 -3.85 -11.68 -1.91
N VAL A 14 -4.46 -11.19 -0.84
CA VAL A 14 -5.48 -10.14 -0.91
C VAL A 14 -4.89 -8.78 -0.61
N ALA A 15 -5.21 -7.77 -1.42
CA ALA A 15 -4.86 -6.39 -1.14
C ALA A 15 -6.10 -5.57 -0.75
N ILE A 16 -6.08 -4.92 0.42
CA ILE A 16 -7.02 -3.85 0.77
C ILE A 16 -6.42 -2.53 0.29
N VAL A 17 -7.10 -1.87 -0.65
CA VAL A 17 -6.66 -0.59 -1.24
C VAL A 17 -7.49 0.54 -0.69
N VAL A 18 -6.89 1.40 0.14
CA VAL A 18 -7.58 2.49 0.81
C VAL A 18 -7.70 3.70 -0.13
N ALA A 19 -8.91 3.96 -0.60
CA ALA A 19 -9.24 5.00 -1.57
C ALA A 19 -10.38 5.94 -1.12
N ALA A 20 -10.91 5.79 0.10
CA ALA A 20 -12.06 6.54 0.59
C ALA A 20 -11.77 8.01 0.94
N GLY A 21 -10.50 8.40 1.12
CA GLY A 21 -10.10 9.73 1.54
C GLY A 21 -10.48 10.84 0.56
N LEU A 22 -11.15 11.89 1.06
CA LEU A 22 -11.61 13.05 0.27
C LEU A 22 -10.49 13.98 -0.21
N GLY A 23 -9.26 13.79 0.27
CA GLY A 23 -8.11 14.61 -0.17
C GLY A 23 -8.24 16.10 0.16
N ARG A 24 -8.71 16.46 1.35
CA ARG A 24 -8.94 17.85 1.79
C ARG A 24 -7.77 18.79 1.50
N ARG A 25 -6.52 18.33 1.66
CA ARG A 25 -5.29 19.09 1.34
C ARG A 25 -5.06 19.35 -0.16
N PHE A 26 -5.83 18.69 -1.04
CA PHE A 26 -5.70 18.83 -2.49
C PHE A 26 -6.56 19.97 -3.06
N GLY A 27 -7.37 20.63 -2.22
CA GLY A 27 -8.24 21.76 -2.61
C GLY A 27 -9.33 21.43 -3.64
N GLY A 28 -9.54 20.14 -3.95
CA GLY A 28 -10.44 19.71 -5.02
C GLY A 28 -11.71 19.01 -4.54
N THR A 29 -12.74 19.09 -5.37
CA THR A 29 -14.02 18.39 -5.18
C THR A 29 -13.96 16.91 -5.56
N LYS A 30 -12.86 16.47 -6.20
CA LYS A 30 -12.67 15.06 -6.66
C LYS A 30 -11.83 14.27 -5.69
N PRO A 31 -12.20 13.02 -5.37
CA PRO A 31 -11.37 12.12 -4.56
C PRO A 31 -10.00 11.92 -5.21
N LYS A 32 -8.90 12.08 -4.42
CA LYS A 32 -7.52 11.91 -4.92
C LYS A 32 -7.28 10.62 -5.71
N PRO A 33 -7.77 9.44 -5.26
CA PRO A 33 -7.52 8.19 -5.98
C PRO A 33 -8.17 8.12 -7.37
N SER A 34 -9.14 9.02 -7.66
CA SER A 34 -9.75 9.14 -9.01
C SER A 34 -8.98 10.09 -9.94
N LEU A 35 -7.97 10.81 -9.43
CA LEU A 35 -7.10 11.66 -10.25
C LEU A 35 -6.38 10.82 -11.31
N ARG A 36 -5.94 11.48 -12.39
CA ARG A 36 -5.31 10.79 -13.52
C ARG A 36 -3.85 11.22 -13.71
N ILE A 37 -3.01 10.23 -13.92
CA ILE A 37 -1.65 10.38 -14.40
C ILE A 37 -1.62 9.90 -15.85
N LEU A 38 -1.37 10.81 -16.80
CA LEU A 38 -1.35 10.53 -18.24
C LEU A 38 -2.56 9.70 -18.70
N GLY A 39 -3.77 10.11 -18.29
CA GLY A 39 -5.03 9.48 -18.68
C GLY A 39 -5.45 8.29 -17.79
N ARG A 40 -4.56 7.72 -16.99
CA ARG A 40 -4.83 6.53 -16.15
C ARG A 40 -5.23 6.95 -14.72
N ALA A 41 -6.25 6.34 -14.17
CA ALA A 41 -6.69 6.61 -12.80
C ALA A 41 -5.66 6.09 -11.78
N VAL A 42 -5.33 6.90 -10.79
CA VAL A 42 -4.34 6.58 -9.73
C VAL A 42 -4.70 5.27 -9.01
N VAL A 43 -5.98 5.07 -8.67
CA VAL A 43 -6.44 3.82 -8.04
C VAL A 43 -6.26 2.60 -8.92
N GLY A 44 -6.55 2.71 -10.23
CA GLY A 44 -6.35 1.61 -11.18
C GLY A 44 -4.88 1.24 -11.31
N MET A 45 -3.99 2.25 -11.39
CA MET A 45 -2.54 2.04 -11.43
C MET A 45 -2.02 1.35 -10.15
N ALA A 46 -2.57 1.70 -8.98
CA ALA A 46 -2.20 1.04 -7.73
C ALA A 46 -2.60 -0.45 -7.74
N VAL A 47 -3.82 -0.78 -8.18
CA VAL A 47 -4.28 -2.17 -8.30
C VAL A 47 -3.46 -2.96 -9.32
N GLU A 48 -3.12 -2.37 -10.47
CA GLU A 48 -2.23 -3.01 -11.46
C GLU A 48 -0.84 -3.28 -10.90
N GLY A 49 -0.28 -2.34 -10.12
CA GLY A 49 1.01 -2.54 -9.45
C GLY A 49 0.96 -3.69 -8.44
N LEU A 50 -0.12 -3.80 -7.67
CA LEU A 50 -0.34 -4.88 -6.71
C LEU A 50 -0.47 -6.24 -7.41
N ALA A 51 -1.23 -6.30 -8.51
CA ALA A 51 -1.32 -7.50 -9.32
C ALA A 51 0.02 -7.93 -9.90
N ALA A 52 0.80 -6.99 -10.43
CA ALA A 52 2.14 -7.25 -10.95
C ALA A 52 3.12 -7.74 -9.86
N GLY A 53 2.90 -7.37 -8.59
CA GLY A 53 3.66 -7.81 -7.43
C GLY A 53 3.15 -9.08 -6.76
N GLY A 54 2.16 -9.77 -7.35
CA GLY A 54 1.70 -11.08 -6.91
C GLY A 54 0.41 -11.11 -6.08
N CYS A 55 -0.33 -9.98 -5.97
CA CYS A 55 -1.67 -10.02 -5.43
C CYS A 55 -2.64 -10.70 -6.41
N THR A 56 -3.52 -11.54 -5.88
CA THR A 56 -4.51 -12.30 -6.68
C THR A 56 -5.90 -11.66 -6.66
N ASP A 57 -6.20 -10.83 -5.67
CA ASP A 57 -7.48 -10.17 -5.44
C ASP A 57 -7.28 -8.80 -4.80
N ALA A 58 -8.23 -7.90 -5.01
CA ALA A 58 -8.24 -6.61 -4.34
C ALA A 58 -9.61 -6.25 -3.76
N VAL A 59 -9.63 -5.73 -2.54
CA VAL A 59 -10.77 -5.05 -1.93
C VAL A 59 -10.45 -3.56 -1.93
N VAL A 60 -11.13 -2.79 -2.77
CA VAL A 60 -10.93 -1.35 -2.88
C VAL A 60 -11.95 -0.62 -2.03
N VAL A 61 -11.47 0.04 -0.99
CA VAL A 61 -12.30 0.81 -0.06
C VAL A 61 -12.46 2.22 -0.61
N ILE A 62 -13.67 2.58 -1.03
CA ILE A 62 -13.96 3.80 -1.79
C ILE A 62 -14.84 4.78 -1.02
N ASN A 63 -14.90 6.02 -1.48
CA ASN A 63 -15.93 6.94 -1.05
C ASN A 63 -17.28 6.58 -1.69
N GLY A 64 -18.24 6.16 -0.89
CA GLY A 64 -19.53 5.71 -1.36
C GLY A 64 -20.33 6.76 -2.18
N LYS A 65 -20.13 8.06 -1.90
CA LYS A 65 -20.81 9.16 -2.61
C LYS A 65 -20.42 9.29 -4.08
N VAL A 66 -19.27 8.75 -4.47
CA VAL A 66 -18.70 8.84 -5.83
C VAL A 66 -18.31 7.48 -6.39
N SER A 67 -19.01 6.43 -6.00
CA SER A 67 -18.73 5.03 -6.37
C SER A 67 -18.65 4.78 -7.88
N HIS A 68 -19.45 5.49 -8.69
CA HIS A 68 -19.44 5.40 -10.15
C HIS A 68 -18.08 5.79 -10.77
N VAL A 69 -17.38 6.78 -10.19
CA VAL A 69 -16.04 7.20 -10.64
C VAL A 69 -15.02 6.08 -10.44
N PHE A 70 -15.08 5.42 -9.27
CA PHE A 70 -14.18 4.30 -8.95
C PHE A 70 -14.48 3.08 -9.81
N ARG A 71 -15.76 2.78 -10.06
CA ARG A 71 -16.15 1.65 -10.92
C ARG A 71 -15.55 1.79 -12.32
N ALA A 72 -15.66 2.99 -12.92
CA ALA A 72 -15.06 3.27 -14.22
C ALA A 72 -13.51 3.19 -14.18
N ALA A 73 -12.89 3.63 -13.08
CA ALA A 73 -11.44 3.62 -12.90
C ALA A 73 -10.84 2.22 -12.71
N LEU A 74 -11.63 1.26 -12.25
CA LEU A 74 -11.24 -0.12 -11.96
C LEU A 74 -11.67 -1.11 -13.05
N MET A 75 -12.38 -0.63 -14.07
CA MET A 75 -12.79 -1.45 -15.21
C MET A 75 -11.55 -1.95 -15.96
N GLY A 76 -11.50 -3.25 -16.24
CA GLY A 76 -10.34 -3.89 -16.88
C GLY A 76 -9.17 -4.17 -15.92
N SER A 77 -9.40 -4.17 -14.61
CA SER A 77 -8.40 -4.60 -13.62
C SER A 77 -7.85 -6.00 -13.96
N PRO A 78 -6.52 -6.23 -13.84
CA PRO A 78 -5.90 -7.52 -14.12
C PRO A 78 -6.26 -8.61 -13.08
N ILE A 79 -6.82 -8.23 -11.95
CA ILE A 79 -7.26 -9.14 -10.88
C ILE A 79 -8.71 -8.80 -10.47
N PRO A 80 -9.46 -9.76 -9.89
CA PRO A 80 -10.77 -9.50 -9.32
C PRO A 80 -10.75 -8.37 -8.30
N VAL A 81 -11.73 -7.46 -8.40
CA VAL A 81 -11.88 -6.31 -7.52
C VAL A 81 -13.26 -6.29 -6.89
N ILE A 82 -13.32 -6.24 -5.57
CA ILE A 82 -14.53 -5.96 -4.81
C ILE A 82 -14.42 -4.52 -4.28
N THR A 83 -15.48 -3.74 -4.39
CA THR A 83 -15.53 -2.38 -3.82
C THR A 83 -16.42 -2.33 -2.59
N THR A 84 -16.00 -1.60 -1.55
CA THR A 84 -16.80 -1.36 -0.34
C THR A 84 -16.71 0.11 0.08
N PRO A 85 -17.76 0.70 0.65
CA PRO A 85 -17.67 2.03 1.22
C PRO A 85 -16.70 2.05 2.42
N GLY A 86 -15.91 3.14 2.54
CA GLY A 86 -15.05 3.39 3.68
C GLY A 86 -15.78 3.99 4.88
N GLY A 87 -15.08 4.13 6.01
CA GLY A 87 -15.48 4.85 7.18
C GLY A 87 -14.97 6.29 7.19
N ASP A 88 -15.16 6.97 8.32
CA ASP A 88 -14.77 8.37 8.51
C ASP A 88 -13.26 8.55 8.65
N THR A 89 -12.57 7.52 9.17
CA THR A 89 -11.10 7.48 9.32
C THR A 89 -10.46 6.46 8.39
N ARG A 90 -9.12 6.54 8.25
CA ARG A 90 -8.33 5.52 7.52
C ARG A 90 -8.48 4.16 8.19
N GLN A 91 -8.40 4.12 9.52
CA GLN A 91 -8.56 2.92 10.34
C GLN A 91 -9.91 2.24 10.09
N GLN A 92 -11.00 2.99 10.18
CA GLN A 92 -12.33 2.48 9.89
C GLN A 92 -12.48 2.00 8.45
N SER A 93 -11.82 2.67 7.51
CA SER A 93 -11.82 2.23 6.11
C SER A 93 -11.11 0.89 5.92
N VAL A 94 -9.97 0.66 6.59
CA VAL A 94 -9.29 -0.65 6.57
C VAL A 94 -10.17 -1.71 7.23
N ALA A 95 -10.81 -1.42 8.37
CA ALA A 95 -11.73 -2.32 9.05
C ALA A 95 -12.90 -2.76 8.14
N LYS A 96 -13.46 -1.83 7.33
CA LYS A 96 -14.48 -2.17 6.32
C LYS A 96 -13.94 -3.09 5.22
N GLY A 97 -12.70 -2.91 4.81
CA GLY A 97 -12.04 -3.83 3.88
C GLY A 97 -11.83 -5.23 4.49
N LEU A 98 -11.40 -5.29 5.75
CA LEU A 98 -11.24 -6.54 6.50
C LEU A 98 -12.56 -7.28 6.72
N GLU A 99 -13.66 -6.56 6.95
CA GLU A 99 -15.00 -7.13 7.04
C GLU A 99 -15.39 -7.87 5.75
N VAL A 100 -15.11 -7.28 4.58
CA VAL A 100 -15.32 -7.93 3.28
C VAL A 100 -14.46 -9.19 3.16
N VAL A 101 -13.18 -9.13 3.51
CA VAL A 101 -12.27 -10.29 3.45
C VAL A 101 -12.75 -11.41 4.36
N ARG A 102 -13.09 -11.10 5.61
CA ARG A 102 -13.58 -12.06 6.63
C ARG A 102 -14.82 -12.82 6.15
N ASN A 103 -15.75 -12.12 5.51
CA ASN A 103 -17.06 -12.67 5.11
C ASN A 103 -17.07 -13.30 3.70
N HIS A 104 -15.99 -13.17 2.93
CA HIS A 104 -15.95 -13.70 1.57
C HIS A 104 -15.39 -15.13 1.54
N PRO A 105 -16.09 -16.13 0.94
CA PRO A 105 -15.72 -17.56 1.03
C PRO A 105 -14.31 -17.90 0.54
N ARG A 106 -13.77 -17.13 -0.42
CA ARG A 106 -12.44 -17.33 -0.98
C ARG A 106 -11.41 -16.45 -0.27
N LEU A 107 -11.70 -15.16 -0.04
CA LEU A 107 -10.72 -14.22 0.49
C LEU A 107 -10.38 -14.52 1.96
N SER A 108 -11.32 -15.05 2.74
CA SER A 108 -11.10 -15.47 4.13
C SER A 108 -10.07 -16.60 4.29
N LYS A 109 -9.70 -17.26 3.18
CA LYS A 109 -8.69 -18.32 3.17
C LYS A 109 -7.27 -17.79 2.91
N ALA A 110 -7.13 -16.48 2.67
CA ALA A 110 -5.82 -15.87 2.49
C ALA A 110 -4.98 -15.98 3.77
N LYS A 111 -3.69 -16.29 3.64
CA LYS A 111 -2.73 -16.11 4.72
C LYS A 111 -2.06 -14.75 4.65
N VAL A 112 -1.86 -14.24 3.45
CA VAL A 112 -1.21 -12.96 3.21
C VAL A 112 -2.24 -11.92 2.83
N ILE A 113 -2.28 -10.83 3.60
CA ILE A 113 -3.08 -9.65 3.30
C ILE A 113 -2.18 -8.42 3.25
N LEU A 114 -2.43 -7.55 2.28
CA LEU A 114 -1.73 -6.28 2.13
C LEU A 114 -2.70 -5.13 2.35
N VAL A 115 -2.25 -4.06 3.02
CA VAL A 115 -2.96 -2.78 3.09
C VAL A 115 -2.16 -1.74 2.32
N HIS A 116 -2.79 -1.12 1.32
CA HIS A 116 -2.14 -0.17 0.42
C HIS A 116 -2.88 1.14 0.26
N ASP A 117 -2.14 2.24 0.34
CA ASP A 117 -2.68 3.56 0.02
C ASP A 117 -2.84 3.68 -1.50
N ALA A 118 -4.07 3.86 -1.99
CA ALA A 118 -4.37 4.03 -3.42
C ALA A 118 -3.60 5.21 -4.07
N VAL A 119 -3.14 6.16 -3.27
CA VAL A 119 -2.35 7.32 -3.69
C VAL A 119 -0.84 7.04 -3.81
N ARG A 120 -0.41 5.78 -3.80
CA ARG A 120 0.95 5.32 -4.15
C ARG A 120 0.94 4.44 -5.42
N PRO A 121 0.57 5.00 -6.58
CA PRO A 121 0.29 4.21 -7.79
C PRO A 121 1.51 3.58 -8.45
N MET A 122 2.71 3.92 -7.99
CA MET A 122 3.95 3.55 -8.67
C MET A 122 4.87 2.67 -7.84
N MET A 123 4.34 2.01 -6.80
CA MET A 123 5.14 1.05 -6.03
C MET A 123 5.65 -0.05 -6.96
N PRO A 124 6.97 -0.31 -6.99
CA PRO A 124 7.53 -1.35 -7.86
C PRO A 124 7.08 -2.76 -7.44
N ALA A 125 6.88 -3.65 -8.42
CA ALA A 125 6.43 -5.02 -8.18
C ALA A 125 7.37 -5.79 -7.25
N ASN A 126 8.69 -5.66 -7.39
CA ASN A 126 9.66 -6.32 -6.54
C ASN A 126 9.59 -5.91 -5.06
N VAL A 127 9.14 -4.67 -4.75
CA VAL A 127 8.90 -4.25 -3.36
C VAL A 127 7.67 -4.97 -2.81
N ILE A 128 6.60 -5.06 -3.60
CA ILE A 128 5.37 -5.76 -3.23
C ILE A 128 5.65 -7.26 -3.02
N GLU A 129 6.37 -7.88 -3.95
CA GLU A 129 6.85 -9.26 -3.85
C GLU A 129 7.67 -9.48 -2.56
N GLY A 130 8.59 -8.56 -2.22
CA GLY A 130 9.40 -8.63 -1.01
C GLY A 130 8.56 -8.60 0.26
N VAL A 131 7.49 -7.79 0.30
CA VAL A 131 6.53 -7.76 1.40
C VAL A 131 5.80 -9.10 1.53
N ILE A 132 5.27 -9.64 0.41
CA ILE A 132 4.56 -10.92 0.38
C ILE A 132 5.46 -12.06 0.86
N GLN A 133 6.70 -12.10 0.38
CA GLN A 133 7.64 -13.16 0.75
C GLN A 133 8.04 -13.10 2.22
N ALA A 134 8.21 -11.91 2.80
CA ALA A 134 8.52 -11.76 4.22
C ALA A 134 7.36 -12.25 5.11
N VAL A 135 6.10 -11.97 4.74
CA VAL A 135 4.93 -12.52 5.45
C VAL A 135 4.87 -14.05 5.31
N ARG A 136 5.08 -14.58 4.09
CA ARG A 136 5.13 -16.04 3.86
C ARG A 136 6.25 -16.73 4.62
N ALA A 137 7.33 -16.02 4.91
CA ALA A 137 8.43 -16.49 5.74
C ALA A 137 8.12 -16.46 7.25
N GLY A 138 6.90 -16.05 7.64
CA GLY A 138 6.43 -16.06 9.03
C GLY A 138 6.48 -14.69 9.74
N ALA A 139 6.82 -13.60 9.05
CA ALA A 139 6.73 -12.27 9.66
C ALA A 139 5.26 -11.87 9.87
N PRO A 140 4.82 -11.54 11.10
CA PRO A 140 3.42 -11.23 11.38
C PRO A 140 2.98 -9.88 10.78
N ALA A 141 3.90 -8.90 10.68
CA ALA A 141 3.69 -7.59 10.10
C ALA A 141 4.95 -7.12 9.37
N VAL A 142 4.79 -6.57 8.17
CA VAL A 142 5.89 -6.17 7.29
C VAL A 142 5.60 -4.80 6.68
N ALA A 143 6.59 -3.90 6.67
CA ALA A 143 6.49 -2.64 5.96
C ALA A 143 7.69 -2.38 5.05
N PRO A 144 7.50 -1.90 3.81
CA PRO A 144 8.58 -1.37 3.02
C PRO A 144 9.01 -0.01 3.59
N ALA A 145 10.32 0.23 3.63
CA ALA A 145 10.87 1.42 4.24
C ALA A 145 12.05 1.96 3.43
N VAL A 146 12.21 3.28 3.43
CA VAL A 146 13.34 3.97 2.81
C VAL A 146 14.09 4.80 3.84
N PRO A 147 15.43 4.96 3.72
CA PRO A 147 16.18 5.88 4.57
C PRO A 147 15.67 7.32 4.43
N VAL A 148 15.69 8.06 5.54
CA VAL A 148 15.41 9.51 5.55
C VAL A 148 16.65 10.25 5.07
N THR A 149 16.49 11.12 4.07
CA THR A 149 17.59 11.88 3.46
C THR A 149 17.76 13.28 4.01
N ASP A 150 16.65 13.89 4.44
CA ASP A 150 16.67 15.25 4.99
C ASP A 150 17.16 15.26 6.44
N SER A 151 17.71 16.40 6.90
CA SER A 151 18.01 16.60 8.31
C SER A 151 16.72 16.68 9.11
N MET A 152 16.65 15.89 10.20
CA MET A 152 15.46 15.80 11.05
C MET A 152 15.66 16.57 12.34
N ARG A 153 14.59 17.19 12.82
CA ARG A 153 14.53 17.84 14.13
C ARG A 153 13.31 17.36 14.91
N ILE A 154 13.48 17.20 16.20
CA ILE A 154 12.37 16.99 17.12
C ILE A 154 11.85 18.38 17.50
N VAL A 155 10.52 18.56 17.38
CA VAL A 155 9.80 19.78 17.74
C VAL A 155 8.77 19.40 18.80
N PRO A 156 9.09 19.54 20.10
CA PRO A 156 8.18 19.20 21.18
C PRO A 156 6.93 20.09 21.14
N ASN A 157 5.76 19.48 21.34
CA ASN A 157 4.46 20.16 21.40
C ASN A 157 4.13 21.09 20.21
N GLY A 158 4.84 20.96 19.09
CA GLY A 158 4.65 21.82 17.91
C GLY A 158 5.24 23.22 18.03
N ASP A 159 6.04 23.49 19.05
CA ASP A 159 6.77 24.75 19.20
C ASP A 159 8.08 24.70 18.41
N GLU A 160 8.09 25.35 17.24
CA GLU A 160 9.25 25.37 16.34
C GLU A 160 10.45 26.12 16.94
N SER A 161 10.26 26.96 17.98
CA SER A 161 11.35 27.63 18.69
C SER A 161 12.13 26.67 19.61
N GLU A 162 11.44 25.64 20.14
CA GLU A 162 12.04 24.59 20.96
C GLU A 162 12.30 23.34 20.11
N ASN A 163 13.46 23.25 19.48
CA ASN A 163 13.77 22.13 18.62
C ASN A 163 15.20 21.60 18.83
N SER A 164 15.39 20.31 18.59
CA SER A 164 16.68 19.63 18.68
C SER A 164 16.96 18.75 17.47
N ALA A 165 18.22 18.57 17.12
CA ALA A 165 18.64 17.69 16.05
C ALA A 165 18.33 16.23 16.41
N PHE A 166 17.87 15.46 15.42
CA PHE A 166 17.68 14.02 15.53
C PHE A 166 18.60 13.28 14.56
N ASP A 167 19.19 12.18 14.98
CA ASP A 167 20.02 11.34 14.12
C ASP A 167 19.15 10.57 13.11
N ARG A 168 19.10 11.08 11.87
CA ARG A 168 18.33 10.47 10.80
C ARG A 168 18.77 9.06 10.42
N SER A 169 19.98 8.64 10.80
CA SER A 169 20.45 7.27 10.51
C SER A 169 19.59 6.21 11.18
N GLN A 170 18.92 6.55 12.30
CA GLN A 170 18.00 5.71 13.05
C GLN A 170 16.56 5.72 12.49
N LEU A 171 16.26 6.61 11.52
CA LEU A 171 14.91 6.76 10.98
C LEU A 171 14.74 6.03 9.66
N ARG A 172 13.52 5.55 9.46
CA ARG A 172 13.04 5.02 8.18
C ARG A 172 11.67 5.63 7.88
N ALA A 173 11.49 6.08 6.64
CA ALA A 173 10.18 6.49 6.16
C ALA A 173 9.41 5.26 5.69
N ILE A 174 8.32 4.95 6.37
CA ILE A 174 7.48 3.77 6.13
C ILE A 174 6.58 4.01 4.92
N GLN A 175 6.45 2.99 4.09
CA GLN A 175 5.62 3.02 2.90
C GLN A 175 4.51 1.95 2.96
N THR A 176 3.66 1.92 1.94
CA THR A 176 2.71 0.83 1.69
C THR A 176 2.93 0.26 0.28
N PRO A 177 2.61 -1.04 0.01
CA PRO A 177 1.76 -1.90 0.84
C PRO A 177 2.47 -2.37 2.11
N GLN A 178 1.73 -2.38 3.22
CA GLN A 178 2.10 -3.08 4.43
C GLN A 178 1.48 -4.48 4.35
N GLY A 179 2.26 -5.50 4.68
CA GLY A 179 1.84 -6.91 4.58
C GLY A 179 1.68 -7.56 5.94
N PHE A 180 0.73 -8.46 6.05
CA PHE A 180 0.38 -9.09 7.33
C PHE A 180 -0.04 -10.55 7.14
N ASP A 181 0.17 -11.35 8.16
CA ASP A 181 -0.67 -12.52 8.38
C ASP A 181 -2.11 -12.05 8.60
N LEU A 182 -3.07 -12.67 7.90
CA LEU A 182 -4.47 -12.22 7.94
C LEU A 182 -5.05 -12.25 9.35
N GLN A 183 -4.79 -13.33 10.11
CA GLN A 183 -5.35 -13.46 11.46
C GLN A 183 -4.76 -12.42 12.42
N VAL A 184 -3.45 -12.19 12.33
CA VAL A 184 -2.78 -11.14 13.12
C VAL A 184 -3.39 -9.77 12.88
N LEU A 185 -3.66 -9.41 11.62
CA LEU A 185 -4.25 -8.10 11.30
C LEU A 185 -5.71 -8.01 11.79
N LEU A 186 -6.50 -9.07 11.60
CA LEU A 186 -7.89 -9.12 12.08
C LEU A 186 -7.96 -8.93 13.59
N ASP A 187 -7.21 -9.72 14.35
CA ASP A 187 -7.21 -9.68 15.82
C ASP A 187 -6.72 -8.34 16.35
N SER A 188 -5.70 -7.75 15.68
CA SER A 188 -5.18 -6.44 16.06
C SER A 188 -6.20 -5.33 15.85
N HIS A 189 -6.90 -5.32 14.71
CA HIS A 189 -7.96 -4.33 14.45
C HIS A 189 -9.15 -4.50 15.40
N ASP A 190 -9.60 -5.73 15.66
CA ASP A 190 -10.70 -6.01 16.56
C ASP A 190 -10.39 -5.52 17.99
N ARG A 191 -9.17 -5.77 18.50
CA ARG A 191 -8.73 -5.31 19.82
C ARG A 191 -8.65 -3.79 19.91
N MET A 192 -8.00 -3.14 18.93
CA MET A 192 -7.87 -1.67 18.91
C MET A 192 -9.24 -0.98 18.81
N ALA A 193 -10.18 -1.58 18.09
CA ALA A 193 -11.56 -1.07 18.02
C ALA A 193 -12.29 -1.20 19.36
N ALA A 194 -12.13 -2.33 20.06
CA ALA A 194 -12.73 -2.55 21.38
C ALA A 194 -12.17 -1.59 22.45
N GLU A 195 -10.90 -1.22 22.35
CA GLU A 195 -10.21 -0.30 23.26
C GLU A 195 -10.35 1.18 22.83
N ALA A 196 -11.07 1.47 21.73
CA ALA A 196 -11.21 2.79 21.12
C ALA A 196 -9.86 3.52 20.90
N GLN A 197 -8.81 2.75 20.58
CA GLN A 197 -7.45 3.29 20.35
C GLN A 197 -7.23 3.67 18.90
N ASP A 198 -6.55 4.80 18.69
CA ASP A 198 -6.09 5.25 17.38
C ASP A 198 -4.67 4.78 17.06
N PHE A 199 -4.41 4.59 15.76
CA PHE A 199 -3.07 4.29 15.22
C PHE A 199 -2.86 4.98 13.87
N THR A 200 -1.60 5.25 13.54
CA THR A 200 -1.23 6.00 12.34
C THR A 200 -1.26 5.14 11.08
N ASP A 201 -0.89 3.87 11.20
CA ASP A 201 -0.86 2.87 10.12
C ASP A 201 -1.03 1.44 10.68
N ASP A 202 -1.19 0.46 9.80
CA ASP A 202 -1.60 -0.87 10.21
C ASP A 202 -0.44 -1.68 10.86
N VAL A 203 0.84 -1.38 10.55
CA VAL A 203 1.96 -1.99 11.28
C VAL A 203 2.03 -1.47 12.71
N THR A 204 1.74 -0.19 12.96
CA THR A 204 1.61 0.36 14.32
C THR A 204 0.45 -0.29 15.09
N CYS A 205 -0.65 -0.61 14.41
CA CYS A 205 -1.75 -1.36 15.00
C CYS A 205 -1.27 -2.73 15.52
N CYS A 206 -0.55 -3.49 14.70
CA CYS A 206 -0.01 -4.79 15.09
C CYS A 206 1.06 -4.67 16.20
N GLU A 207 1.93 -3.66 16.12
CA GLU A 207 2.97 -3.41 17.11
C GLU A 207 2.40 -3.11 18.50
N LYS A 208 1.35 -2.28 18.59
CA LYS A 208 0.62 -2.03 19.84
C LYS A 208 -0.02 -3.30 20.43
N ASN A 209 -0.26 -4.30 19.61
CA ASN A 209 -0.76 -5.62 20.01
C ASN A 209 0.36 -6.63 20.28
N GLY A 210 1.62 -6.18 20.38
CA GLY A 210 2.77 -7.00 20.72
C GLY A 210 3.38 -7.78 19.57
N HIS A 211 2.97 -7.53 18.33
CA HIS A 211 3.55 -8.19 17.16
C HIS A 211 4.79 -7.46 16.66
N LYS A 212 5.82 -8.23 16.28
CA LYS A 212 7.05 -7.67 15.70
C LYS A 212 6.80 -7.15 14.29
N VAL A 213 7.28 -5.94 14.00
CA VAL A 213 7.29 -5.36 12.65
C VAL A 213 8.63 -5.64 11.97
N THR A 214 8.57 -6.22 10.77
CA THR A 214 9.75 -6.45 9.92
C THR A 214 9.81 -5.39 8.82
N LEU A 215 10.94 -4.73 8.67
CA LEU A 215 11.16 -3.77 7.58
C LEU A 215 11.84 -4.46 6.39
N VAL A 216 11.33 -4.19 5.19
CA VAL A 216 11.93 -4.61 3.91
C VAL A 216 12.33 -3.39 3.09
N PRO A 217 13.26 -3.51 2.13
CA PRO A 217 13.64 -2.38 1.27
C PRO A 217 12.43 -1.82 0.52
N GLY A 218 12.19 -0.51 0.69
CA GLY A 218 11.19 0.25 -0.05
C GLY A 218 11.76 0.87 -1.33
N SER A 219 10.99 1.79 -1.94
CA SER A 219 11.42 2.49 -3.15
C SER A 219 10.95 3.94 -3.15
N ARG A 220 11.83 4.86 -3.58
CA ARG A 220 11.43 6.26 -3.81
C ARG A 220 10.36 6.40 -4.90
N MET A 221 10.26 5.43 -5.82
CA MET A 221 9.17 5.36 -6.80
C MET A 221 7.80 5.18 -6.14
N GLY A 222 7.75 4.57 -4.94
CA GLY A 222 6.53 4.40 -4.14
C GLY A 222 6.08 5.66 -3.40
N MET A 223 6.37 6.84 -3.93
CA MET A 223 5.95 8.12 -3.35
C MET A 223 4.43 8.20 -3.16
N LYS A 224 4.02 8.90 -2.11
CA LYS A 224 2.61 9.17 -1.81
C LYS A 224 2.20 10.50 -2.44
N ILE A 225 1.15 10.50 -3.23
CA ILE A 225 0.55 11.73 -3.79
C ILE A 225 -0.26 12.40 -2.68
N THR A 226 0.26 13.48 -2.10
CA THR A 226 -0.33 14.20 -0.96
C THR A 226 -0.85 15.56 -1.36
N GLU A 227 -0.20 16.23 -2.30
CA GLU A 227 -0.50 17.59 -2.76
C GLU A 227 -0.44 17.71 -4.30
N PRO A 228 -0.91 18.82 -4.90
CA PRO A 228 -0.93 18.97 -6.36
C PRO A 228 0.45 18.86 -7.04
N ALA A 229 1.52 19.34 -6.39
CA ALA A 229 2.89 19.24 -6.91
C ALA A 229 3.33 17.79 -7.12
N ASP A 230 2.91 16.86 -6.23
CA ASP A 230 3.22 15.44 -6.33
C ASP A 230 2.71 14.80 -7.62
N LEU A 231 1.58 15.30 -8.17
CA LEU A 231 1.09 14.83 -9.48
C LEU A 231 2.06 15.13 -10.62
N THR A 232 2.73 16.27 -10.56
CA THR A 232 3.72 16.66 -11.57
C THR A 232 4.94 15.75 -11.48
N ILE A 233 5.42 15.51 -10.26
CA ILE A 233 6.52 14.57 -10.00
C ILE A 233 6.13 13.16 -10.44
N ALA A 234 4.93 12.70 -10.08
CA ALA A 234 4.42 11.39 -10.47
C ALA A 234 4.32 11.21 -11.99
N ARG A 235 3.91 12.27 -12.75
CA ARG A 235 3.87 12.24 -14.22
C ARG A 235 5.27 12.11 -14.82
N ALA A 236 6.26 12.82 -14.27
CA ALA A 236 7.64 12.74 -14.71
C ALA A 236 8.21 11.33 -14.45
N LEU A 237 8.05 10.81 -13.24
CA LEU A 237 8.50 9.47 -12.87
C LEU A 237 7.83 8.38 -13.72
N TRP A 238 6.54 8.52 -14.02
CA TRP A 238 5.84 7.57 -14.89
C TRP A 238 6.40 7.55 -16.31
N ARG A 239 6.74 8.71 -16.88
CA ARG A 239 7.39 8.80 -18.20
C ARG A 239 8.75 8.12 -18.21
N VAL A 240 9.57 8.35 -17.19
CA VAL A 240 10.87 7.69 -17.02
C VAL A 240 10.69 6.17 -16.92
N ARG A 241 9.74 5.68 -16.11
CA ARG A 241 9.43 4.25 -16.00
C ARG A 241 9.00 3.64 -17.34
N ALA A 242 8.15 4.33 -18.09
CA ALA A 242 7.68 3.87 -19.40
C ALA A 242 8.81 3.82 -20.43
N SER A 243 9.73 4.80 -20.45
CA SER A 243 10.90 4.80 -21.32
C SER A 243 11.92 3.70 -20.99
N LEU A 244 12.02 3.32 -19.71
CA LEU A 244 12.92 2.26 -19.24
C LEU A 244 12.29 0.87 -19.34
N GLY A 245 10.99 0.76 -19.40
CA GLY A 245 10.26 -0.52 -19.57
C GLY A 245 10.49 -1.17 -20.93
N HIS A 246 10.97 -0.42 -21.93
CA HIS A 246 11.50 -0.96 -23.19
C HIS A 246 12.92 -1.53 -23.05
N HIS A 247 13.59 -1.30 -21.91
CA HIS A 247 14.90 -1.82 -21.57
C HIS A 247 14.86 -2.43 -20.17
N SER A 248 14.48 -3.70 -20.07
CA SER A 248 14.52 -4.60 -18.90
C SER A 248 14.79 -3.92 -17.54
N GLY A 249 13.83 -3.97 -16.62
CA GLY A 249 13.87 -3.34 -15.27
C GLY A 249 15.09 -3.71 -14.39
N ARG A 250 15.90 -4.69 -14.76
CA ARG A 250 17.14 -5.09 -14.10
C ARG A 250 18.28 -4.06 -14.26
N ARG A 251 18.35 -3.30 -15.37
CA ARG A 251 19.41 -2.29 -15.58
C ARG A 251 19.23 -1.05 -14.71
N PHE A 252 17.99 -0.59 -14.52
CA PHE A 252 17.73 0.60 -13.72
C PHE A 252 18.03 0.37 -12.24
N TRP A 253 17.71 -0.81 -11.70
CA TRP A 253 17.97 -1.14 -10.30
C TRP A 253 19.47 -1.16 -10.01
N ARG A 254 20.29 -1.73 -10.86
CA ARG A 254 21.77 -1.77 -10.72
C ARG A 254 22.43 -0.39 -10.78
N GLN A 255 21.87 0.54 -11.53
CA GLN A 255 22.44 1.89 -11.66
C GLN A 255 22.28 2.73 -10.39
N TRP A 256 21.24 2.46 -9.57
CA TRP A 256 20.95 3.18 -8.34
C TRP A 256 21.31 2.43 -7.06
N HIS A 257 21.70 1.16 -7.18
CA HIS A 257 22.17 0.31 -6.08
C HIS A 257 23.42 -0.48 -6.50
N PRO A 258 24.56 0.20 -6.68
CA PRO A 258 25.79 -0.46 -7.16
C PRO A 258 26.35 -1.51 -6.19
N GLU A 259 25.92 -1.51 -4.92
CA GLU A 259 26.44 -2.41 -3.88
C GLU A 259 25.72 -3.76 -3.73
N SER A 260 24.67 -4.03 -4.50
CA SER A 260 23.90 -5.28 -4.41
C SER A 260 24.40 -6.41 -5.32
N GLY A 261 25.63 -6.33 -5.76
CA GLY A 261 26.30 -7.28 -6.66
C GLY A 261 27.51 -7.98 -6.08
N LYS A 262 27.57 -8.20 -4.75
CA LYS A 262 28.56 -9.08 -4.11
C LYS A 262 27.87 -10.18 -3.34
#